data_001661d214a5ba66fe954b91ebc6fb4e
#
_entry.id   001661d214a5ba66fe954b91ebc6fb4e
#
_cell.length_a   1.000
_cell.length_b   1.000
_cell.length_c   1.000
_cell.angle_alpha   90.00
_cell.angle_beta   90.00
_cell.angle_gamma   90.00
#
_symmetry.space_group_name_H-M   'P 1'
#
loop_
_entity.id
_entity.type
_entity.pdbx_description
1 polymer ?
#
loop_
_entity_poly.entity_id
_entity_poly.type
_entity_poly.pdbx_seq_one_letter_code
_entity_poly.pdbx_strand_id
1 'polypeptide(L)'
;MKLTDKIRRVYLPMTETGFYILFCLQKEGHGYSITQKVKDMTDSQVLIGPGTMDGTLSKMEKDGLISFVREEEKRKIYRITDLGHKILDIELKRIERLYRNSREEG
;
A
#
# COMPACT_ATOMS: atom_id res chain seq x y z
N MET A 1 -5.86 -0.32 -15.62
CA MET A 1 -7.23 -0.36 -15.07
C MET A 1 -7.66 1.02 -14.67
N LYS A 2 -8.97 1.26 -14.66
CA LYS A 2 -9.52 2.54 -14.27
C LYS A 2 -9.92 2.55 -12.79
N LEU A 3 -9.86 3.74 -12.20
CA LEU A 3 -10.42 3.95 -10.87
C LEU A 3 -11.95 3.93 -10.98
N THR A 4 -12.55 2.91 -10.39
CA THR A 4 -14.01 2.74 -10.37
C THR A 4 -14.55 3.01 -8.98
N ASP A 5 -15.87 3.19 -8.86
CA ASP A 5 -16.50 3.34 -7.54
C ASP A 5 -16.26 2.12 -6.66
N LYS A 6 -16.23 0.93 -7.27
CA LYS A 6 -15.95 -0.31 -6.54
C LYS A 6 -14.56 -0.28 -5.92
N ILE A 7 -13.54 0.11 -6.69
CA ILE A 7 -12.16 0.20 -6.20
C ILE A 7 -12.07 1.23 -5.07
N ARG A 8 -12.73 2.39 -5.23
CA ARG A 8 -12.78 3.41 -4.17
C ARG A 8 -13.35 2.84 -2.87
N ARG A 9 -14.46 2.12 -2.96
CA ARG A 9 -15.11 1.55 -1.76
C ARG A 9 -14.26 0.48 -1.09
N VAL A 10 -13.54 -0.31 -1.88
CA VAL A 10 -12.71 -1.40 -1.33
C VAL A 10 -11.47 -0.85 -0.62
N TYR A 11 -10.84 0.19 -1.18
CA TYR A 11 -9.52 0.63 -0.72
C TYR A 11 -9.51 1.93 0.08
N LEU A 12 -10.58 2.72 0.04
CA LEU A 12 -10.58 4.03 0.68
C LEU A 12 -11.66 4.13 1.75
N PRO A 13 -11.35 4.61 2.97
CA PRO A 13 -10.00 4.91 3.45
C PRO A 13 -9.17 3.65 3.63
N MET A 14 -7.86 3.76 3.43
CA MET A 14 -6.98 2.60 3.53
C MET A 14 -6.73 2.22 4.99
N THR A 15 -6.50 0.92 5.23
CA THR A 15 -5.93 0.50 6.50
C THR A 15 -4.48 0.97 6.54
N GLU A 16 -3.94 1.11 7.73
CA GLU A 16 -2.53 1.50 7.89
C GLU A 16 -1.60 0.49 7.19
N THR A 17 -1.86 -0.80 7.36
CA THR A 17 -1.09 -1.86 6.70
C THR A 17 -1.16 -1.76 5.18
N GLY A 18 -2.36 -1.61 4.64
CA GLY A 18 -2.55 -1.47 3.19
C GLY A 18 -1.83 -0.25 2.64
N PHE A 19 -1.91 0.86 3.36
CA PHE A 19 -1.22 2.08 2.99
C PHE A 19 0.29 1.85 2.86
N TYR A 20 0.91 1.25 3.89
CA TYR A 20 2.36 1.04 3.89
C TYR A 20 2.80 0.10 2.78
N ILE A 21 2.04 -0.97 2.52
CA ILE A 21 2.37 -1.91 1.45
C ILE A 21 2.38 -1.18 0.10
N LEU A 22 1.32 -0.45 -0.20
CA LEU A 22 1.22 0.28 -1.46
C LEU A 22 2.28 1.37 -1.57
N PHE A 23 2.52 2.09 -0.47
CA PHE A 23 3.53 3.13 -0.40
C PHE A 23 4.93 2.58 -0.71
N CYS A 24 5.29 1.43 -0.11
CA CYS A 24 6.59 0.82 -0.34
C CYS A 24 6.78 0.38 -1.77
N LEU A 25 5.70 0.01 -2.47
CA LEU A 25 5.77 -0.46 -3.85
C LEU A 25 5.82 0.65 -4.89
N GLN A 26 6.01 1.89 -4.48
CA GLN A 26 6.45 2.95 -5.39
C GLN A 26 7.83 2.62 -5.95
N LYS A 27 8.58 1.76 -5.25
CA LYS A 27 9.79 1.12 -5.74
C LYS A 27 9.54 -0.39 -5.79
N GLU A 28 10.24 -1.09 -6.67
CA GLU A 28 10.13 -2.55 -6.75
C GLU A 28 10.44 -3.19 -5.41
N GLY A 29 9.66 -4.21 -5.05
CA GLY A 29 9.87 -4.90 -3.80
C GLY A 29 9.09 -6.20 -3.71
N HIS A 30 9.39 -6.97 -2.69
CA HIS A 30 8.70 -8.21 -2.37
C HIS A 30 8.23 -8.19 -0.91
N GLY A 31 7.40 -9.16 -0.53
CA GLY A 31 6.77 -9.17 0.80
C GLY A 31 7.76 -9.02 1.94
N TYR A 32 8.86 -9.76 1.92
CA TYR A 32 9.85 -9.69 2.99
C TYR A 32 10.50 -8.30 3.08
N SER A 33 10.90 -7.73 1.96
CA SER A 33 11.52 -6.40 1.98
C SER A 33 10.55 -5.32 2.46
N ILE A 34 9.28 -5.44 2.10
CA ILE A 34 8.23 -4.51 2.58
C ILE A 34 8.09 -4.63 4.09
N THR A 35 8.00 -5.86 4.61
CA THR A 35 7.87 -6.12 6.04
C THR A 35 9.00 -5.47 6.83
N GLN A 36 10.24 -5.64 6.37
CA GLN A 36 11.40 -5.07 7.04
C GLN A 36 11.40 -3.54 6.98
N LYS A 37 11.09 -2.99 5.81
CA LYS A 37 11.07 -1.55 5.62
C LYS A 37 10.00 -0.88 6.50
N VAL A 38 8.82 -1.47 6.57
CA VAL A 38 7.72 -0.93 7.39
C VAL A 38 8.07 -1.03 8.88
N LYS A 39 8.64 -2.15 9.30
CA LYS A 39 9.12 -2.31 10.67
C LYS A 39 10.10 -1.21 11.03
N ASP A 40 11.08 -0.97 10.16
CA ASP A 40 12.13 0.02 10.43
C ASP A 40 11.58 1.45 10.45
N MET A 41 10.74 1.82 9.49
CA MET A 41 10.23 3.20 9.42
C MET A 41 9.16 3.52 10.47
N THR A 42 8.64 2.52 11.17
CA THR A 42 7.63 2.71 12.21
C THR A 42 8.15 2.37 13.61
N ASP A 43 9.45 2.17 13.77
CA ASP A 43 10.05 1.74 15.04
C ASP A 43 9.33 0.51 15.61
N SER A 44 9.07 -0.46 14.74
CA SER A 44 8.40 -1.72 15.08
C SER A 44 6.94 -1.57 15.53
N GLN A 45 6.33 -0.41 15.32
CA GLN A 45 4.92 -0.23 15.68
C GLN A 45 3.99 -0.92 14.68
N VAL A 46 4.42 -1.08 13.43
CA VAL A 46 3.65 -1.79 12.42
C VAL A 46 4.43 -3.01 11.98
N LEU A 47 3.92 -4.18 12.35
CA LEU A 47 4.51 -5.47 12.01
C LEU A 47 3.52 -6.23 11.15
N ILE A 48 3.91 -6.53 9.91
CA ILE A 48 3.02 -7.19 8.95
C ILE A 48 3.34 -8.67 8.91
N GLY A 49 2.39 -9.50 9.31
CA GLY A 49 2.55 -10.96 9.27
C GLY A 49 2.55 -11.48 7.84
N PRO A 50 3.15 -12.67 7.60
CA PRO A 50 3.24 -13.22 6.24
C PRO A 50 1.87 -13.50 5.60
N GLY A 51 0.90 -13.96 6.37
CA GLY A 51 -0.45 -14.20 5.83
C GLY A 51 -1.13 -12.92 5.37
N THR A 52 -1.04 -11.86 6.16
CA THR A 52 -1.59 -10.55 5.81
C THR A 52 -0.86 -9.98 4.59
N MET A 53 0.46 -10.11 4.55
CA MET A 53 1.26 -9.64 3.40
C MET A 53 0.83 -10.34 2.12
N ASP A 54 0.81 -11.68 2.13
CA ASP A 54 0.47 -12.45 0.95
C ASP A 54 -0.95 -12.17 0.47
N GLY A 55 -1.90 -12.09 1.40
CA GLY A 55 -3.29 -11.80 1.07
C GLY A 55 -3.46 -10.40 0.48
N THR A 56 -2.79 -9.42 1.05
CA THR A 56 -2.86 -8.03 0.56
C THR A 56 -2.23 -7.90 -0.82
N LEU A 57 -1.05 -8.49 -1.03
CA LEU A 57 -0.37 -8.44 -2.32
C LEU A 57 -1.22 -9.11 -3.40
N SER A 58 -1.78 -10.29 -3.11
CA SER A 58 -2.63 -11.00 -4.07
C SER A 58 -3.87 -10.19 -4.44
N LYS A 59 -4.52 -9.57 -3.45
CA LYS A 59 -5.71 -8.75 -3.68
C LYS A 59 -5.39 -7.50 -4.49
N MET A 60 -4.32 -6.81 -4.14
CA MET A 60 -3.91 -5.60 -4.86
C MET A 60 -3.51 -5.90 -6.29
N GLU A 61 -2.84 -7.04 -6.53
CA GLU A 61 -2.50 -7.46 -7.88
C GLU A 61 -3.76 -7.74 -8.69
N LYS A 62 -4.69 -8.49 -8.12
CA LYS A 62 -5.96 -8.81 -8.77
C LYS A 62 -6.74 -7.55 -9.14
N ASP A 63 -6.76 -6.57 -8.25
CA ASP A 63 -7.50 -5.32 -8.45
C ASP A 63 -6.72 -4.28 -9.27
N GLY A 64 -5.49 -4.61 -9.66
CA GLY A 64 -4.71 -3.76 -10.56
C GLY A 64 -3.97 -2.62 -9.91
N LEU A 65 -3.83 -2.61 -8.57
CA LEU A 65 -3.09 -1.57 -7.88
C LEU A 65 -1.59 -1.77 -7.94
N ILE A 66 -1.16 -3.02 -8.07
CA ILE A 66 0.24 -3.40 -8.24
C ILE A 66 0.34 -4.39 -9.38
N SER A 67 1.54 -4.52 -9.95
CA SER A 67 1.80 -5.49 -11.01
C SER A 67 3.03 -6.31 -10.67
N PHE A 68 3.01 -7.56 -11.12
CA PHE A 68 4.16 -8.46 -11.03
C PHE A 68 5.22 -8.01 -12.03
N VAL A 69 6.47 -7.89 -11.57
CA VAL A 69 7.59 -7.46 -12.41
C VAL A 69 8.44 -8.66 -12.85
N ARG A 70 8.89 -9.44 -11.89
CA ARG A 70 9.72 -10.62 -12.14
C ARG A 70 9.85 -11.44 -10.86
N GLU A 71 10.43 -12.60 -10.99
CA GLU A 71 10.78 -13.43 -9.83
C GLU A 71 12.29 -13.41 -9.65
N GLU A 72 12.74 -13.21 -8.41
CA GLU A 72 14.16 -13.26 -8.04
C GLU A 72 14.28 -14.10 -6.78
N GLU A 73 15.18 -15.10 -6.80
CA GLU A 73 15.45 -15.95 -5.64
C GLU A 73 14.15 -16.51 -5.03
N LYS A 74 13.24 -16.95 -5.89
CA LYS A 74 11.95 -17.53 -5.52
C LYS A 74 10.99 -16.52 -4.88
N ARG A 75 11.26 -15.22 -5.01
CA ARG A 75 10.41 -14.16 -4.50
C ARG A 75 9.80 -13.35 -5.64
N LYS A 76 8.50 -13.10 -5.56
CA LYS A 76 7.79 -12.29 -6.54
C LYS A 76 8.03 -10.82 -6.25
N ILE A 77 8.54 -10.11 -7.26
CA ILE A 77 8.78 -8.67 -7.19
C ILE A 77 7.59 -7.95 -7.79
N TYR A 78 7.06 -6.99 -7.05
CA TYR A 78 5.91 -6.18 -7.46
C TYR A 78 6.27 -4.71 -7.54
N ARG A 79 5.43 -3.97 -8.22
CA ARG A 79 5.55 -2.51 -8.33
C ARG A 79 4.17 -1.89 -8.44
N ILE A 80 4.00 -0.69 -7.91
CA ILE A 80 2.75 0.06 -8.00
C ILE A 80 2.41 0.40 -9.46
N THR A 81 1.12 0.38 -9.78
CA THR A 81 0.59 0.77 -11.10
C THR A 81 0.11 2.22 -11.06
N ASP A 82 -0.29 2.75 -12.22
CA ASP A 82 -0.93 4.07 -12.28
C ASP A 82 -2.21 4.11 -11.43
N LEU A 83 -3.00 3.04 -11.45
CA LEU A 83 -4.19 2.95 -10.61
C LEU A 83 -3.82 2.97 -9.12
N GLY A 84 -2.78 2.22 -8.75
CA GLY A 84 -2.28 2.23 -7.38
C GLY A 84 -1.82 3.62 -6.94
N HIS A 85 -1.14 4.35 -7.83
CA HIS A 85 -0.74 5.73 -7.55
C HIS A 85 -1.94 6.65 -7.31
N LYS A 86 -3.02 6.48 -8.08
CA LYS A 86 -4.24 7.28 -7.88
C LYS A 86 -4.85 7.03 -6.51
N ILE A 87 -4.94 5.77 -6.10
CA ILE A 87 -5.46 5.40 -4.79
C ILE A 87 -4.57 5.97 -3.68
N LEU A 88 -3.25 5.79 -3.80
CA LEU A 88 -2.31 6.30 -2.81
C LEU A 88 -2.40 7.82 -2.68
N ASP A 89 -2.51 8.53 -3.80
CA ASP A 89 -2.60 9.98 -3.82
C ASP A 89 -3.87 10.48 -3.13
N ILE A 90 -5.00 9.83 -3.39
CA ILE A 90 -6.28 10.16 -2.72
C ILE A 90 -6.13 9.97 -1.20
N GLU A 91 -5.52 8.88 -0.79
CA GLU A 91 -5.32 8.60 0.63
C GLU A 91 -4.39 9.62 1.29
N LEU A 92 -3.28 9.97 0.63
CA LEU A 92 -2.35 10.97 1.15
C LEU A 92 -3.02 12.32 1.34
N LYS A 93 -3.87 12.72 0.40
CA LYS A 93 -4.62 13.97 0.51
C LYS A 93 -5.62 13.93 1.67
N ARG A 94 -6.24 12.77 1.88
CA ARG A 94 -7.15 12.58 3.02
C ARG A 94 -6.42 12.71 4.34
N ILE A 95 -5.26 12.06 4.47
CA ILE A 95 -4.43 12.11 5.68
C ILE A 95 -3.96 13.54 5.95
N GLU A 96 -3.50 14.23 4.91
CA GLU A 96 -3.07 15.63 5.03
C GLU A 96 -4.20 16.52 5.52
N ARG A 97 -5.40 16.36 4.95
CA ARG A 97 -6.58 17.13 5.39
C ARG A 97 -6.89 16.87 6.87
N LEU A 98 -6.90 15.60 7.29
CA LEU A 98 -7.16 15.24 8.68
C LEU A 98 -6.12 15.85 9.61
N TYR A 99 -4.87 15.73 9.25
CA TYR A 99 -3.77 16.26 10.07
C TYR A 99 -3.87 17.79 10.19
N ARG A 100 -4.09 18.46 9.07
CA ARG A 100 -4.22 19.92 9.06
C ARG A 100 -5.40 20.38 9.90
N ASN A 101 -6.55 19.75 9.75
CA ASN A 101 -7.72 20.10 10.54
C ASN A 101 -7.51 19.85 12.03
N SER A 102 -6.80 18.78 12.39
CA SER A 102 -6.53 18.49 13.80
C SER A 102 -5.63 19.57 14.43
N ARG A 103 -4.74 20.19 13.66
CA ARG A 103 -3.86 21.23 14.15
C ARG A 103 -4.57 22.57 14.26
N GLU A 104 -5.48 22.88 13.34
CA GLU A 104 -6.17 24.18 13.31
C GLU A 104 -7.32 24.24 14.30
N GLU A 105 -8.04 23.13 14.48
CA GLU A 105 -9.23 23.09 15.34
C GLU A 105 -8.97 22.45 16.70
N GLY A 106 -7.86 21.77 16.84
CA GLY A 106 -7.47 21.14 18.09
C GLY A 106 -6.72 22.10 18.98
#